data_ba07c1e678ae795f313c62e763db52c8
#
_entry.id   ba07c1e678ae795f313c62e763db52c8
#
_cell.length_a   1.000
_cell.length_b   1.000
_cell.length_c   1.000
_cell.angle_alpha   90.00
_cell.angle_beta   90.00
_cell.angle_gamma   90.00
#
_symmetry.space_group_name_H-M   'P 1'
#
loop_
_entity.id
_entity.type
_entity.pdbx_description
1 polymer ?
#
loop_
_entity_poly.entity_id
_entity_poly.type
_entity_poly.pdbx_seq_one_letter_code
_entity_poly.pdbx_strand_id
1 'polypeptide(L)'
;MRHSRFLSAASSCLLAGAFLTLTGIGTAGAQPITEPFSFTDDAQTFLVPENVCAITVDAFSAQGGDGDTDNLVFGAGALGGRATATVSVTPGETLQVLVGGAGGDAPNAGLGPGGFPDGGDGGSGGTNAGGGGGGGSSSVLRGTDALVIAGAGGGGGGGGQANGQGNGGAGGDAGQDGANVPAGAQGGQSGGNGGAGGNGVGAGGAGESGAALQGGAGGDSPDNNQGGGGGGGGAVGGGGGGASSASNTNGGGGGGGGSGTGPSGTTFETGVRSGDGALTITFEPDPVGCPSPSPPGPPGNEVAPAPTVAFAVVAVPRLTG
;
A
#
# COMPACT_ATOMS: atom_id res chain seq x y z
N MET A 1 1.24 42.41 71.68
CA MET A 1 1.58 43.83 71.98
C MET A 1 2.09 44.52 70.74
N ARG A 2 1.51 45.71 70.44
CA ARG A 2 1.97 46.76 69.53
C ARG A 2 1.71 46.52 68.05
N HIS A 3 0.63 47.10 67.54
CA HIS A 3 0.37 48.45 66.97
C HIS A 3 0.89 48.62 65.55
N SER A 4 -0.02 48.57 64.57
CA SER A 4 -0.68 49.73 63.92
C SER A 4 0.29 50.71 63.27
N ARG A 5 0.16 50.88 61.95
CA ARG A 5 -0.08 52.23 61.34
C ARG A 5 -0.50 52.10 59.88
N PHE A 6 -1.67 52.67 59.63
CA PHE A 6 -2.18 53.11 58.34
C PHE A 6 -1.33 54.20 57.74
N LEU A 7 -1.16 54.20 56.46
CA LEU A 7 -0.94 55.46 55.69
C LEU A 7 -1.68 55.34 54.35
N SER A 8 -2.65 56.23 54.30
CA SER A 8 -3.45 56.59 53.14
C SER A 8 -2.57 57.49 52.25
N ALA A 9 -2.62 57.30 50.94
CA ALA A 9 -2.13 58.29 49.97
C ALA A 9 -3.05 58.28 48.75
N ALA A 10 -3.45 59.44 48.40
CA ALA A 10 -4.54 59.85 47.52
C ALA A 10 -4.27 59.61 46.03
N SER A 11 -5.34 59.37 45.41
CA SER A 11 -5.86 59.74 44.09
C SER A 11 -4.96 60.63 43.20
N SER A 12 -4.73 60.14 41.98
CA SER A 12 -4.55 61.02 40.81
C SER A 12 -5.13 60.28 39.57
N CYS A 13 -6.32 60.68 39.16
CA CYS A 13 -6.97 60.32 37.91
C CYS A 13 -6.16 60.94 36.74
N LEU A 14 -5.49 60.11 35.93
CA LEU A 14 -5.07 60.50 34.58
C LEU A 14 -6.01 59.75 33.60
N LEU A 15 -6.89 60.52 32.95
CA LEU A 15 -7.59 60.10 31.75
C LEU A 15 -6.56 59.94 30.61
N ALA A 16 -6.11 58.75 30.35
CA ALA A 16 -5.40 58.39 29.10
C ALA A 16 -6.46 57.87 28.12
N GLY A 17 -6.71 58.64 27.08
CA GLY A 17 -7.58 58.20 25.97
C GLY A 17 -6.99 56.96 25.28
N ALA A 18 -7.70 55.88 25.41
CA ALA A 18 -7.37 54.66 24.66
C ALA A 18 -7.79 54.89 23.20
N PHE A 19 -6.84 55.15 22.31
CA PHE A 19 -7.01 54.92 20.87
C PHE A 19 -7.17 53.43 20.66
N LEU A 20 -8.44 53.00 20.42
CA LEU A 20 -8.72 51.65 19.94
C LEU A 20 -8.21 51.58 18.50
N THR A 21 -6.99 51.10 18.29
CA THR A 21 -6.55 50.66 16.98
C THR A 21 -7.32 49.41 16.66
N LEU A 22 -8.26 49.52 15.72
CA LEU A 22 -8.96 48.39 15.11
C LEU A 22 -7.88 47.64 14.30
N THR A 23 -7.15 46.72 14.96
CA THR A 23 -6.25 45.77 14.28
C THR A 23 -7.15 44.88 13.46
N GLY A 24 -6.88 44.81 12.15
CA GLY A 24 -7.63 44.06 11.17
C GLY A 24 -8.01 42.68 11.65
N ILE A 25 -9.24 42.31 11.47
CA ILE A 25 -9.73 40.94 11.63
C ILE A 25 -9.05 40.16 10.52
N GLY A 26 -7.88 39.59 10.83
CA GLY A 26 -7.33 38.57 9.97
C GLY A 26 -8.39 37.48 9.81
N THR A 27 -8.75 37.13 8.58
CA THR A 27 -9.59 35.98 8.31
C THR A 27 -8.87 34.78 8.96
N ALA A 28 -9.44 34.25 10.05
CA ALA A 28 -8.99 32.98 10.60
C ALA A 28 -9.18 31.94 9.48
N GLY A 29 -8.09 31.51 8.83
CA GLY A 29 -8.13 30.39 7.92
C GLY A 29 -8.70 29.18 8.66
N ALA A 30 -9.52 28.40 7.98
CA ALA A 30 -10.00 27.14 8.55
C ALA A 30 -8.79 26.32 8.95
N GLN A 31 -8.84 25.72 10.15
CA GLN A 31 -7.76 24.81 10.58
C GLN A 31 -7.97 23.45 9.89
N PRO A 32 -6.87 22.79 9.43
CA PRO A 32 -7.00 21.46 8.88
C PRO A 32 -7.54 20.49 9.92
N ILE A 33 -8.49 19.68 9.49
CA ILE A 33 -9.12 18.62 10.28
C ILE A 33 -8.51 17.30 9.79
N THR A 34 -8.13 16.45 10.75
CA THR A 34 -7.48 15.17 10.47
C THR A 34 -8.31 14.04 11.05
N GLU A 35 -8.67 13.06 10.22
CA GLU A 35 -9.42 11.87 10.59
C GLU A 35 -8.56 10.63 10.38
N PRO A 36 -8.19 9.91 11.46
CA PRO A 36 -7.38 8.69 11.39
C PRO A 36 -8.26 7.45 11.22
N PHE A 37 -7.76 6.48 10.45
CA PHE A 37 -8.32 5.16 10.25
C PHE A 37 -7.29 4.11 10.63
N SER A 38 -7.69 3.16 11.47
CA SER A 38 -6.87 2.02 11.88
C SER A 38 -7.41 0.74 11.25
N PHE A 39 -6.61 -0.30 11.24
CA PHE A 39 -7.03 -1.63 10.78
C PHE A 39 -8.21 -2.16 11.60
N THR A 40 -9.22 -2.70 10.92
CA THR A 40 -10.45 -3.26 11.52
C THR A 40 -10.89 -4.57 10.88
N ASP A 41 -10.11 -5.11 9.93
CA ASP A 41 -10.46 -6.29 9.11
C ASP A 41 -11.77 -6.11 8.30
N ASP A 42 -12.19 -4.86 8.09
CA ASP A 42 -13.41 -4.52 7.37
C ASP A 42 -13.25 -3.15 6.65
N ALA A 43 -14.09 -2.92 5.67
CA ALA A 43 -14.16 -1.65 4.97
C ALA A 43 -14.78 -0.56 5.86
N GLN A 44 -14.14 0.59 5.93
CA GLN A 44 -14.60 1.78 6.61
C GLN A 44 -15.09 2.82 5.59
N THR A 45 -15.80 3.83 6.02
CA THR A 45 -16.33 4.87 5.16
C THR A 45 -15.93 6.25 5.64
N PHE A 46 -15.62 7.14 4.69
CA PHE A 46 -15.44 8.57 4.92
C PHE A 46 -16.49 9.36 4.15
N LEU A 47 -17.36 10.07 4.88
CA LEU A 47 -18.32 11.01 4.27
C LEU A 47 -17.64 12.36 4.12
N VAL A 48 -17.47 12.81 2.88
CA VAL A 48 -16.86 14.11 2.59
C VAL A 48 -17.73 15.24 3.15
N PRO A 49 -17.20 16.08 4.07
CA PRO A 49 -17.97 17.16 4.66
C PRO A 49 -18.39 18.22 3.63
N GLU A 50 -19.44 18.97 3.96
CA GLU A 50 -19.85 20.12 3.18
C GLU A 50 -18.69 21.14 3.05
N ASN A 51 -18.57 21.74 1.88
CA ASN A 51 -17.50 22.69 1.55
C ASN A 51 -16.07 22.10 1.55
N VAL A 52 -15.89 20.77 1.47
CA VAL A 52 -14.59 20.12 1.24
C VAL A 52 -14.50 19.71 -0.21
N CYS A 53 -13.51 20.27 -0.93
CA CYS A 53 -13.32 20.05 -2.37
C CYS A 53 -12.09 19.20 -2.67
N ALA A 54 -11.22 19.08 -1.70
CA ALA A 54 -10.01 18.26 -1.78
C ALA A 54 -9.67 17.70 -0.40
N ILE A 55 -9.11 16.50 -0.40
CA ILE A 55 -8.59 15.83 0.79
C ILE A 55 -7.13 15.46 0.55
N THR A 56 -6.32 15.46 1.60
CA THR A 56 -5.00 14.84 1.56
C THR A 56 -5.09 13.48 2.23
N VAL A 57 -4.75 12.44 1.48
CA VAL A 57 -4.67 11.06 1.96
C VAL A 57 -3.23 10.74 2.28
N ASP A 58 -2.98 10.19 3.46
CA ASP A 58 -1.70 9.64 3.89
C ASP A 58 -1.92 8.19 4.31
N ALA A 59 -1.61 7.27 3.40
CA ALA A 59 -1.90 5.84 3.54
C ALA A 59 -0.61 5.06 3.77
N PHE A 60 -0.56 4.26 4.84
CA PHE A 60 0.48 3.29 5.13
C PHE A 60 -0.10 1.89 5.00
N SER A 61 0.51 1.04 4.20
CA SER A 61 0.13 -0.36 4.06
C SER A 61 0.80 -1.25 5.09
N ALA A 62 0.38 -2.49 5.15
CA ALA A 62 0.84 -3.44 6.15
C ALA A 62 2.13 -4.16 5.77
N GLN A 63 2.79 -4.69 6.79
CA GLN A 63 3.93 -5.60 6.71
C GLN A 63 3.49 -6.99 6.29
N GLY A 64 4.35 -7.74 5.59
CA GLY A 64 4.20 -9.18 5.40
C GLY A 64 4.60 -9.97 6.65
N GLY A 65 4.09 -11.19 6.78
CA GLY A 65 4.43 -12.10 7.87
C GLY A 65 5.78 -12.78 7.69
N ASP A 66 6.35 -13.25 8.79
CA ASP A 66 7.59 -14.01 8.80
C ASP A 66 7.35 -15.46 8.38
N GLY A 67 8.33 -16.06 7.68
CA GLY A 67 8.36 -17.50 7.47
C GLY A 67 8.68 -18.25 8.77
N ASP A 68 8.33 -19.54 8.83
CA ASP A 68 8.65 -20.39 9.98
C ASP A 68 10.10 -20.87 9.97
N THR A 69 10.60 -21.27 11.14
CA THR A 69 11.93 -21.85 11.33
C THR A 69 11.84 -23.30 11.77
N ASP A 70 12.47 -24.20 11.02
CA ASP A 70 12.81 -25.54 11.54
C ASP A 70 14.25 -25.53 12.08
N ASN A 71 14.51 -24.70 13.12
CA ASN A 71 15.79 -24.47 13.81
C ASN A 71 16.84 -23.57 13.12
N LEU A 72 16.53 -22.86 12.05
CA LEU A 72 17.42 -21.89 11.40
C LEU A 72 16.78 -20.52 11.16
N VAL A 73 17.43 -19.71 10.36
CA VAL A 73 16.98 -18.35 10.05
C VAL A 73 15.83 -18.41 9.06
N PHE A 74 14.66 -17.92 9.46
CA PHE A 74 13.50 -17.71 8.62
C PHE A 74 13.69 -16.50 7.69
N GLY A 75 12.91 -16.44 6.62
CA GLY A 75 12.75 -15.21 5.86
C GLY A 75 11.88 -14.22 6.63
N ALA A 76 12.39 -13.03 6.88
CA ALA A 76 11.60 -11.99 7.50
C ALA A 76 10.55 -11.46 6.52
N GLY A 77 9.37 -11.15 7.02
CA GLY A 77 8.36 -10.40 6.28
C GLY A 77 8.81 -8.96 6.06
N ALA A 78 8.48 -8.41 4.91
CA ALA A 78 8.90 -7.08 4.50
C ALA A 78 7.95 -5.98 4.97
N LEU A 79 8.48 -4.78 5.09
CA LEU A 79 7.73 -3.62 5.54
C LEU A 79 6.78 -3.10 4.46
N GLY A 80 5.65 -2.57 4.90
CA GLY A 80 4.70 -1.87 4.04
C GLY A 80 5.21 -0.51 3.57
N GLY A 81 4.64 -0.02 2.46
CA GLY A 81 4.92 1.29 1.90
C GLY A 81 3.94 2.36 2.36
N ARG A 82 4.17 3.57 1.87
CA ARG A 82 3.34 4.76 2.10
C ARG A 82 2.99 5.41 0.77
N ALA A 83 1.78 5.92 0.66
CA ALA A 83 1.34 6.79 -0.43
C ALA A 83 0.71 8.04 0.14
N THR A 84 1.19 9.22 -0.30
CA THR A 84 0.61 10.52 0.08
C THR A 84 0.14 11.24 -1.16
N ALA A 85 -1.14 11.63 -1.18
CA ALA A 85 -1.77 12.26 -2.34
C ALA A 85 -2.82 13.28 -1.94
N THR A 86 -2.99 14.32 -2.78
CA THR A 86 -4.16 15.20 -2.72
C THR A 86 -5.17 14.74 -3.76
N VAL A 87 -6.41 14.52 -3.33
CA VAL A 87 -7.51 13.99 -4.13
C VAL A 87 -8.63 15.01 -4.18
N SER A 88 -9.12 15.33 -5.38
CA SER A 88 -10.33 16.15 -5.56
C SER A 88 -11.56 15.33 -5.19
N VAL A 89 -12.42 15.91 -4.39
CA VAL A 89 -13.65 15.27 -3.87
C VAL A 89 -14.86 16.18 -4.06
N THR A 90 -16.05 15.56 -3.97
CA THR A 90 -17.32 16.29 -4.00
C THR A 90 -17.95 16.28 -2.60
N PRO A 91 -18.41 17.43 -2.08
CA PRO A 91 -19.13 17.47 -0.81
C PRO A 91 -20.31 16.49 -0.79
N GLY A 92 -20.43 15.75 0.31
CA GLY A 92 -21.50 14.75 0.49
C GLY A 92 -21.24 13.41 -0.20
N GLU A 93 -20.15 13.22 -0.96
CA GLU A 93 -19.81 11.89 -1.46
C GLU A 93 -19.28 10.98 -0.35
N THR A 94 -19.48 9.69 -0.51
CA THR A 94 -18.96 8.68 0.42
C THR A 94 -17.81 7.94 -0.24
N LEU A 95 -16.64 7.96 0.40
CA LEU A 95 -15.47 7.21 0.02
C LEU A 95 -15.34 5.95 0.89
N GLN A 96 -14.87 4.86 0.29
CA GLN A 96 -14.52 3.65 1.02
C GLN A 96 -13.05 3.74 1.43
N VAL A 97 -12.75 3.37 2.67
CA VAL A 97 -11.40 3.34 3.23
C VAL A 97 -11.10 1.91 3.65
N LEU A 98 -10.04 1.34 3.07
CA LEU A 98 -9.49 0.04 3.45
C LEU A 98 -8.13 0.28 4.11
N VAL A 99 -7.93 -0.31 5.27
CA VAL A 99 -6.64 -0.25 5.97
C VAL A 99 -6.07 -1.66 6.01
N GLY A 100 -4.87 -1.84 5.48
CA GLY A 100 -4.25 -3.15 5.34
C GLY A 100 -3.94 -3.80 6.69
N GLY A 101 -4.22 -5.10 6.80
CA GLY A 101 -3.78 -5.95 7.90
C GLY A 101 -2.42 -6.56 7.60
N ALA A 102 -1.61 -6.78 8.61
CA ALA A 102 -0.34 -7.49 8.48
C ALA A 102 -0.58 -8.91 7.94
N GLY A 103 0.33 -9.39 7.11
CA GLY A 103 0.38 -10.80 6.75
C GLY A 103 0.70 -11.64 8.00
N GLY A 104 0.09 -12.83 8.09
CA GLY A 104 0.34 -13.72 9.21
C GLY A 104 1.69 -14.41 9.10
N ASP A 105 2.33 -14.63 10.24
CA ASP A 105 3.51 -15.49 10.33
C ASP A 105 3.11 -16.95 10.07
N ALA A 106 4.03 -17.72 9.49
CA ALA A 106 3.79 -19.14 9.27
C ALA A 106 3.77 -19.91 10.61
N PRO A 107 2.66 -20.62 10.96
CA PRO A 107 2.61 -21.41 12.19
C PRO A 107 3.24 -22.79 11.93
N ASN A 108 4.45 -23.04 12.41
CA ASN A 108 5.17 -24.29 12.17
C ASN A 108 5.21 -24.62 10.64
N ALA A 109 4.83 -25.83 10.26
CA ALA A 109 4.78 -26.24 8.85
C ALA A 109 3.62 -25.65 8.03
N GLY A 110 2.73 -24.91 8.67
CA GLY A 110 1.57 -24.27 8.03
C GLY A 110 1.96 -23.02 7.25
N LEU A 111 1.07 -22.57 6.40
CA LEU A 111 1.18 -21.29 5.70
C LEU A 111 0.79 -20.11 6.61
N GLY A 112 1.43 -18.97 6.44
CA GLY A 112 0.97 -17.70 6.98
C GLY A 112 -0.16 -17.12 6.11
N PRO A 113 -1.31 -16.75 6.69
CA PRO A 113 -2.39 -16.15 5.90
C PRO A 113 -2.01 -14.77 5.38
N GLY A 114 -2.50 -14.43 4.18
CA GLY A 114 -2.38 -13.09 3.62
C GLY A 114 -3.13 -12.05 4.44
N GLY A 115 -2.61 -10.83 4.49
CA GLY A 115 -3.24 -9.69 5.17
C GLY A 115 -4.45 -9.15 4.39
N PHE A 116 -5.49 -8.73 5.11
CA PHE A 116 -6.63 -8.02 4.52
C PHE A 116 -6.17 -6.71 3.87
N PRO A 117 -6.73 -6.28 2.73
CA PRO A 117 -7.78 -6.98 1.95
C PRO A 117 -7.22 -7.95 0.89
N ASP A 118 -5.95 -7.87 0.55
CA ASP A 118 -5.44 -8.35 -0.74
C ASP A 118 -4.02 -8.95 -0.68
N GLY A 119 -3.48 -9.24 0.50
CA GLY A 119 -2.24 -9.98 0.64
C GLY A 119 -2.37 -11.43 0.19
N GLY A 120 -1.33 -11.99 -0.43
CA GLY A 120 -1.28 -13.39 -0.82
C GLY A 120 -0.92 -14.30 0.37
N ASP A 121 -1.50 -15.49 0.43
CA ASP A 121 -1.10 -16.49 1.43
C ASP A 121 0.34 -16.95 1.22
N GLY A 122 1.05 -17.31 2.27
CA GLY A 122 2.31 -18.05 2.18
C GLY A 122 2.08 -19.49 1.73
N GLY A 123 3.14 -20.16 1.30
CA GLY A 123 3.11 -21.56 0.91
C GLY A 123 3.31 -22.50 2.11
N SER A 124 2.68 -23.68 2.07
CA SER A 124 2.86 -24.70 3.08
C SER A 124 4.20 -25.41 2.94
N GLY A 125 4.88 -25.63 4.07
CA GLY A 125 6.07 -26.48 4.19
C GLY A 125 5.78 -27.95 4.45
N GLY A 126 4.51 -28.36 4.50
CA GLY A 126 4.13 -29.75 4.79
C GLY A 126 4.39 -30.13 6.25
N THR A 127 5.58 -30.68 6.59
CA THR A 127 6.00 -30.98 7.97
C THR A 127 7.16 -30.11 8.44
N ASN A 128 7.71 -29.27 7.56
CA ASN A 128 8.83 -28.37 7.83
C ASN A 128 8.33 -26.92 7.85
N ALA A 129 9.17 -25.96 7.47
CA ALA A 129 8.88 -24.55 7.63
C ALA A 129 7.99 -24.00 6.52
N GLY A 130 6.85 -23.39 6.86
CA GLY A 130 5.98 -22.68 5.94
C GLY A 130 6.45 -21.24 5.66
N GLY A 131 5.92 -20.63 4.60
CA GLY A 131 6.14 -19.22 4.27
C GLY A 131 5.12 -18.31 4.95
N GLY A 132 5.53 -17.10 5.30
CA GLY A 132 4.65 -16.04 5.81
C GLY A 132 3.74 -15.47 4.71
N GLY A 133 2.60 -14.94 5.08
CA GLY A 133 1.68 -14.25 4.18
C GLY A 133 2.15 -12.85 3.78
N GLY A 134 1.78 -12.37 2.62
CA GLY A 134 1.98 -10.98 2.22
C GLY A 134 1.07 -10.03 3.01
N GLY A 135 1.51 -8.79 3.24
CA GLY A 135 0.68 -7.76 3.86
C GLY A 135 -0.44 -7.27 2.93
N GLY A 136 -1.47 -6.68 3.51
CA GLY A 136 -2.57 -6.05 2.78
C GLY A 136 -2.32 -4.58 2.47
N SER A 137 -2.84 -4.10 1.35
CA SER A 137 -2.73 -2.70 0.95
C SER A 137 -3.67 -1.78 1.75
N SER A 138 -3.32 -0.48 1.84
CA SER A 138 -4.24 0.53 2.34
C SER A 138 -4.69 1.42 1.20
N SER A 139 -5.99 1.72 1.13
CA SER A 139 -6.55 2.42 -0.01
C SER A 139 -7.76 3.29 0.31
N VAL A 140 -7.97 4.30 -0.55
CA VAL A 140 -9.20 5.09 -0.63
C VAL A 140 -9.82 4.88 -1.99
N LEU A 141 -11.09 4.50 -2.01
CA LEU A 141 -11.84 4.18 -3.23
C LEU A 141 -13.09 5.07 -3.36
N ARG A 142 -13.46 5.39 -4.60
CA ARG A 142 -14.73 5.99 -5.02
C ARG A 142 -15.54 4.94 -5.77
N GLY A 143 -16.47 4.28 -5.06
CA GLY A 143 -17.10 3.09 -5.61
C GLY A 143 -16.07 1.99 -5.86
N THR A 144 -15.83 1.63 -7.13
CA THR A 144 -14.79 0.67 -7.54
C THR A 144 -13.49 1.32 -7.99
N ASP A 145 -13.46 2.66 -8.12
CA ASP A 145 -12.30 3.37 -8.63
C ASP A 145 -11.30 3.67 -7.51
N ALA A 146 -10.09 3.19 -7.68
CA ALA A 146 -9.00 3.45 -6.76
C ALA A 146 -8.51 4.91 -6.89
N LEU A 147 -8.63 5.71 -5.83
CA LEU A 147 -8.11 7.06 -5.77
C LEU A 147 -6.64 7.09 -5.31
N VAL A 148 -6.34 6.33 -4.25
CA VAL A 148 -4.99 6.19 -3.69
C VAL A 148 -4.84 4.77 -3.15
N ILE A 149 -3.75 4.11 -3.46
CA ILE A 149 -3.34 2.82 -2.88
C ILE A 149 -1.88 2.91 -2.49
N ALA A 150 -1.55 2.51 -1.26
CA ALA A 150 -0.20 2.21 -0.84
C ALA A 150 0.05 0.71 -1.01
N GLY A 151 1.20 0.31 -1.52
CA GLY A 151 1.58 -1.08 -1.69
C GLY A 151 2.09 -1.70 -0.39
N ALA A 152 1.83 -2.98 -0.17
CA ALA A 152 2.20 -3.73 1.03
C ALA A 152 3.49 -4.53 0.85
N GLY A 153 4.08 -4.98 1.97
CA GLY A 153 5.25 -5.83 1.99
C GLY A 153 4.93 -7.29 1.68
N GLY A 154 5.84 -8.01 1.06
CA GLY A 154 5.75 -9.45 0.82
C GLY A 154 6.11 -10.28 2.06
N GLY A 155 5.61 -11.51 2.15
CA GLY A 155 5.93 -12.45 3.21
C GLY A 155 7.31 -13.08 3.06
N GLY A 156 7.89 -13.54 4.15
CA GLY A 156 9.15 -14.27 4.17
C GLY A 156 8.99 -15.75 3.82
N GLY A 157 9.97 -16.34 3.19
CA GLY A 157 10.00 -17.78 2.91
C GLY A 157 10.35 -18.62 4.15
N GLY A 158 9.92 -19.88 4.18
CA GLY A 158 10.26 -20.84 5.25
C GLY A 158 11.76 -21.18 5.28
N GLY A 159 12.34 -21.29 6.47
CA GLY A 159 13.74 -21.65 6.67
C GLY A 159 13.94 -23.17 6.77
N GLY A 160 14.98 -23.69 6.10
CA GLY A 160 15.35 -25.10 6.14
C GLY A 160 16.34 -25.45 7.25
N GLN A 161 16.65 -26.75 7.37
CA GLN A 161 17.61 -27.26 8.35
C GLN A 161 19.06 -27.19 7.85
N ALA A 162 19.95 -26.77 8.70
CA ALA A 162 21.43 -26.92 8.70
C ALA A 162 22.29 -26.29 7.58
N ASN A 163 23.39 -25.71 7.99
CA ASN A 163 24.57 -25.24 7.23
C ASN A 163 24.45 -23.89 6.50
N GLY A 164 23.54 -22.99 6.87
CA GLY A 164 23.52 -21.61 6.38
C GLY A 164 23.00 -21.44 4.94
N GLN A 165 22.69 -22.53 4.26
CA GLN A 165 22.08 -22.51 2.92
C GLN A 165 20.55 -22.67 2.95
N GLY A 166 20.00 -23.07 4.09
CA GLY A 166 18.57 -23.29 4.29
C GLY A 166 17.79 -22.10 4.81
N ASN A 167 18.36 -20.91 4.83
CA ASN A 167 17.66 -19.72 5.28
C ASN A 167 16.51 -19.39 4.31
N GLY A 168 15.34 -19.05 4.86
CA GLY A 168 14.24 -18.53 4.05
C GLY A 168 14.61 -17.17 3.42
N GLY A 169 14.13 -16.92 2.22
CA GLY A 169 14.28 -15.62 1.55
C GLY A 169 13.43 -14.55 2.25
N ALA A 170 13.99 -13.37 2.51
CA ALA A 170 13.21 -12.24 3.02
C ALA A 170 12.19 -11.78 2.00
N GLY A 171 11.02 -11.29 2.46
CA GLY A 171 10.03 -10.63 1.61
C GLY A 171 10.60 -9.34 0.98
N GLY A 172 10.01 -8.89 -0.11
CA GLY A 172 10.31 -7.58 -0.72
C GLY A 172 9.45 -6.47 -0.10
N ASP A 173 10.05 -5.35 0.26
CA ASP A 173 9.31 -4.16 0.65
C ASP A 173 8.34 -3.74 -0.46
N ALA A 174 7.37 -2.86 -0.16
CA ALA A 174 6.41 -2.36 -1.15
C ALA A 174 7.12 -1.91 -2.43
N GLY A 175 6.76 -2.51 -3.56
CA GLY A 175 7.38 -2.25 -4.86
C GLY A 175 8.78 -2.86 -5.05
N GLN A 176 9.24 -3.74 -4.17
CA GLN A 176 10.52 -4.44 -4.27
C GLN A 176 10.32 -5.96 -4.45
N ASP A 177 11.26 -6.62 -5.11
CA ASP A 177 11.27 -8.07 -5.29
C ASP A 177 11.60 -8.78 -3.96
N GLY A 178 11.02 -9.94 -3.73
CA GLY A 178 11.41 -10.84 -2.66
C GLY A 178 12.81 -11.44 -2.88
N ALA A 179 13.47 -11.81 -1.81
CA ALA A 179 14.83 -12.36 -1.89
C ALA A 179 14.85 -13.80 -2.40
N ASN A 180 15.79 -14.07 -3.30
CA ASN A 180 16.14 -15.43 -3.72
C ASN A 180 16.98 -16.11 -2.63
N VAL A 181 16.90 -17.43 -2.54
CA VAL A 181 17.79 -18.24 -1.72
C VAL A 181 18.93 -18.76 -2.58
N PRO A 182 20.22 -18.68 -2.17
CA PRO A 182 21.38 -18.94 -3.02
C PRO A 182 21.43 -20.33 -3.71
N ALA A 183 20.84 -21.35 -3.10
CA ALA A 183 20.74 -22.70 -3.67
C ALA A 183 19.29 -23.20 -3.68
N GLY A 184 18.34 -22.31 -3.53
CA GLY A 184 16.94 -22.63 -3.28
C GLY A 184 15.98 -21.94 -4.23
N ALA A 185 14.76 -21.80 -3.76
CA ALA A 185 13.66 -21.19 -4.50
C ALA A 185 13.87 -19.70 -4.76
N GLN A 186 13.31 -19.22 -5.84
CA GLN A 186 13.39 -17.81 -6.23
C GLN A 186 12.33 -17.00 -5.48
N GLY A 187 12.65 -15.74 -5.21
CA GLY A 187 11.70 -14.75 -4.69
C GLY A 187 10.67 -14.35 -5.74
N GLY A 188 9.48 -13.97 -5.30
CA GLY A 188 8.47 -13.35 -6.14
C GLY A 188 8.89 -11.94 -6.55
N GLN A 189 8.46 -11.49 -7.72
CA GLN A 189 8.77 -10.15 -8.23
C GLN A 189 7.74 -9.13 -7.75
N SER A 190 8.19 -7.90 -7.60
CA SER A 190 7.27 -6.75 -7.45
C SER A 190 6.59 -6.45 -8.79
N GLY A 191 5.37 -5.95 -8.76
CA GLY A 191 4.63 -5.89 -9.99
C GLY A 191 4.26 -4.54 -10.55
N GLY A 192 4.60 -4.30 -11.81
CA GLY A 192 3.97 -3.29 -12.67
C GLY A 192 2.73 -3.82 -13.44
N ASN A 193 2.68 -5.13 -13.74
CA ASN A 193 1.57 -5.83 -14.42
C ASN A 193 1.17 -7.13 -13.68
N GLY A 194 1.43 -7.22 -12.39
CA GLY A 194 1.41 -8.43 -11.59
C GLY A 194 2.83 -8.97 -11.46
N GLY A 195 3.38 -9.01 -10.24
CA GLY A 195 4.68 -9.58 -9.99
C GLY A 195 4.69 -11.05 -10.39
N ALA A 196 5.68 -11.49 -11.15
CA ALA A 196 5.83 -12.91 -11.47
C ALA A 196 6.11 -13.71 -10.19
N GLY A 197 5.50 -14.89 -10.07
CA GLY A 197 5.81 -15.82 -9.00
C GLY A 197 7.23 -16.35 -9.12
N GLY A 198 7.88 -16.60 -7.98
CA GLY A 198 9.22 -17.20 -7.92
C GLY A 198 9.19 -18.67 -8.30
N ASN A 199 10.24 -19.15 -8.99
CA ASN A 199 10.36 -20.57 -9.33
C ASN A 199 10.70 -21.39 -8.08
N GLY A 200 10.06 -22.55 -7.97
CA GLY A 200 10.42 -23.57 -6.97
C GLY A 200 11.69 -24.33 -7.34
N VAL A 201 12.22 -25.08 -6.40
CA VAL A 201 13.40 -25.97 -6.57
C VAL A 201 13.00 -27.42 -6.33
N GLY A 202 13.49 -28.30 -7.19
CA GLY A 202 13.13 -29.72 -7.15
C GLY A 202 11.65 -29.90 -7.55
N ALA A 203 10.85 -30.59 -6.73
CA ALA A 203 9.40 -30.70 -6.90
C ALA A 203 8.62 -29.56 -6.18
N GLY A 204 9.32 -28.60 -5.58
CA GLY A 204 8.68 -27.43 -4.92
C GLY A 204 7.87 -26.62 -5.91
N GLY A 205 6.68 -26.21 -5.48
CA GLY A 205 5.76 -25.40 -6.26
C GLY A 205 6.34 -24.00 -6.56
N ALA A 206 6.06 -23.49 -7.73
CA ALA A 206 6.27 -22.07 -8.01
C ALA A 206 5.23 -21.24 -7.23
N GLY A 207 5.63 -20.04 -6.79
CA GLY A 207 4.68 -19.06 -6.30
C GLY A 207 3.76 -18.59 -7.42
N GLU A 208 2.58 -18.08 -7.05
CA GLU A 208 1.66 -17.50 -8.01
C GLU A 208 2.05 -16.06 -8.38
N SER A 209 1.69 -15.66 -9.58
CA SER A 209 1.83 -14.25 -9.96
C SER A 209 0.80 -13.41 -9.25
N GLY A 210 1.21 -12.20 -8.83
CA GLY A 210 0.26 -11.18 -8.37
C GLY A 210 -0.67 -10.73 -9.50
N ALA A 211 -1.78 -10.16 -9.12
CA ALA A 211 -2.79 -9.60 -10.04
C ALA A 211 -3.17 -8.18 -9.63
N ALA A 212 -4.07 -7.55 -10.37
CA ALA A 212 -4.67 -6.28 -9.94
C ALA A 212 -5.36 -6.47 -8.59
N LEU A 213 -4.97 -5.67 -7.62
CA LEU A 213 -5.46 -5.67 -6.25
C LEU A 213 -5.24 -6.99 -5.47
N GLN A 214 -4.32 -7.87 -5.90
CA GLN A 214 -4.13 -9.17 -5.26
C GLN A 214 -2.68 -9.62 -5.28
N GLY A 215 -2.10 -9.89 -4.12
CA GLY A 215 -0.81 -10.59 -3.99
C GLY A 215 -0.91 -12.05 -4.41
N GLY A 216 0.13 -12.58 -5.05
CA GLY A 216 0.22 -13.99 -5.43
C GLY A 216 0.51 -14.88 -4.22
N ALA A 217 -0.04 -16.09 -4.18
CA ALA A 217 0.26 -17.05 -3.14
C ALA A 217 1.69 -17.60 -3.27
N GLY A 218 2.32 -17.91 -2.14
CA GLY A 218 3.58 -18.63 -2.09
C GLY A 218 3.46 -20.08 -2.58
N GLY A 219 4.53 -20.63 -3.14
CA GLY A 219 4.56 -22.00 -3.60
C GLY A 219 4.53 -23.00 -2.44
N ASP A 220 3.81 -24.09 -2.61
CA ASP A 220 3.74 -25.20 -1.66
C ASP A 220 4.86 -26.21 -1.88
N SER A 221 5.33 -26.85 -0.80
CA SER A 221 6.25 -27.97 -0.87
C SER A 221 5.52 -29.31 -0.69
N PRO A 222 5.35 -30.11 -1.77
CA PRO A 222 4.68 -31.42 -1.69
C PRO A 222 5.48 -32.46 -0.90
N ASP A 223 6.80 -32.27 -0.78
CA ASP A 223 7.71 -33.26 -0.18
C ASP A 223 8.14 -32.86 1.25
N ASN A 224 7.30 -32.13 1.96
CA ASN A 224 7.56 -31.72 3.36
C ASN A 224 8.89 -30.94 3.54
N ASN A 225 9.12 -29.94 2.70
CA ASN A 225 10.27 -29.03 2.82
C ASN A 225 9.80 -27.58 3.13
N GLN A 226 10.28 -26.58 2.41
CA GLN A 226 10.04 -25.17 2.79
C GLN A 226 9.10 -24.48 1.81
N GLY A 227 8.04 -23.85 2.33
CA GLY A 227 7.09 -23.03 1.59
C GLY A 227 7.66 -21.66 1.23
N GLY A 228 7.18 -21.10 0.12
CA GLY A 228 7.47 -19.73 -0.33
C GLY A 228 6.63 -18.69 0.38
N GLY A 229 7.11 -17.45 0.50
CA GLY A 229 6.34 -16.31 1.06
C GLY A 229 5.25 -15.82 0.11
N GLY A 230 4.17 -15.30 0.63
CA GLY A 230 3.09 -14.67 -0.12
C GLY A 230 3.46 -13.27 -0.61
N GLY A 231 2.93 -12.85 -1.76
CA GLY A 231 3.10 -11.50 -2.31
C GLY A 231 2.27 -10.46 -1.58
N GLY A 232 2.79 -9.24 -1.45
CA GLY A 232 2.06 -8.10 -0.87
C GLY A 232 0.95 -7.60 -1.79
N GLY A 233 -0.15 -7.13 -1.18
CA GLY A 233 -1.26 -6.46 -1.87
C GLY A 233 -0.90 -5.09 -2.38
N GLY A 234 -1.67 -4.56 -3.33
CA GLY A 234 -1.44 -3.24 -3.90
C GLY A 234 -2.25 -3.00 -5.15
N ALA A 235 -2.06 -1.85 -5.80
CA ALA A 235 -2.67 -1.55 -7.10
C ALA A 235 -2.39 -2.67 -8.10
N VAL A 236 -1.18 -3.19 -8.03
CA VAL A 236 -0.78 -4.46 -8.61
C VAL A 236 -0.04 -5.23 -7.51
N GLY A 237 -0.46 -6.43 -7.23
CA GLY A 237 0.14 -7.26 -6.19
C GLY A 237 1.50 -7.83 -6.61
N GLY A 238 2.36 -8.05 -5.63
CA GLY A 238 3.60 -8.78 -5.80
C GLY A 238 3.36 -10.28 -6.01
N GLY A 239 4.28 -10.97 -6.67
CA GLY A 239 4.23 -12.43 -6.83
C GLY A 239 4.62 -13.15 -5.56
N GLY A 240 4.10 -14.35 -5.34
CA GLY A 240 4.55 -15.25 -4.28
C GLY A 240 5.93 -15.82 -4.57
N GLY A 241 6.70 -16.14 -3.56
CA GLY A 241 7.96 -16.83 -3.63
C GLY A 241 7.79 -18.34 -3.94
N GLY A 242 8.78 -18.96 -4.57
CA GLY A 242 8.75 -20.39 -4.84
C GLY A 242 9.07 -21.24 -3.60
N ALA A 243 8.60 -22.48 -3.57
CA ALA A 243 8.91 -23.46 -2.56
C ALA A 243 10.18 -24.27 -2.88
N SER A 244 10.77 -24.90 -1.87
CA SER A 244 11.87 -25.86 -2.02
C SER A 244 11.42 -27.27 -1.69
N SER A 245 11.81 -28.26 -2.50
CA SER A 245 11.59 -29.68 -2.24
C SER A 245 12.84 -30.53 -2.17
N ALA A 246 13.98 -29.95 -2.43
CA ALA A 246 15.23 -30.68 -2.48
C ALA A 246 15.89 -30.66 -1.10
N SER A 247 15.87 -31.78 -0.40
CA SER A 247 16.56 -32.06 0.88
C SER A 247 16.60 -30.83 1.82
N ASN A 248 16.31 -31.00 3.09
CA ASN A 248 16.22 -30.04 4.19
C ASN A 248 17.29 -28.91 4.24
N THR A 249 17.98 -28.61 3.16
CA THR A 249 19.09 -27.65 3.11
C THR A 249 18.73 -26.35 2.39
N ASN A 250 17.59 -26.28 1.70
CA ASN A 250 17.24 -25.10 0.90
C ASN A 250 15.98 -24.44 1.45
N GLY A 251 16.01 -23.13 1.62
CA GLY A 251 14.87 -22.34 2.06
C GLY A 251 13.88 -22.04 0.93
N GLY A 252 12.69 -21.64 1.30
CA GLY A 252 11.70 -21.04 0.41
C GLY A 252 12.06 -19.60 0.04
N GLY A 253 11.69 -19.14 -1.15
CA GLY A 253 11.84 -17.75 -1.60
C GLY A 253 10.87 -16.82 -0.89
N GLY A 254 11.24 -15.55 -0.69
CA GLY A 254 10.35 -14.51 -0.19
C GLY A 254 9.35 -14.03 -1.23
N GLY A 255 8.19 -13.57 -0.85
CA GLY A 255 7.22 -12.91 -1.73
C GLY A 255 7.65 -11.51 -2.13
N GLY A 256 7.23 -11.04 -3.30
CA GLY A 256 7.43 -9.65 -3.73
C GLY A 256 6.46 -8.68 -3.07
N GLY A 257 6.83 -7.41 -2.95
CA GLY A 257 5.95 -6.35 -2.47
C GLY A 257 4.97 -5.87 -3.54
N GLY A 258 3.81 -5.40 -3.12
CA GLY A 258 2.81 -4.79 -4.00
C GLY A 258 3.15 -3.36 -4.36
N SER A 259 2.57 -2.85 -5.45
CA SER A 259 2.78 -1.48 -5.90
C SER A 259 1.67 -0.53 -5.45
N GLY A 260 2.02 0.76 -5.31
CA GLY A 260 1.06 1.83 -5.05
C GLY A 260 0.53 2.49 -6.33
N THR A 261 -0.58 3.21 -6.22
CA THR A 261 -1.10 4.10 -7.27
C THR A 261 -1.78 5.31 -6.66
N GLY A 262 -1.96 6.36 -7.47
CA GLY A 262 -2.66 7.58 -7.10
C GLY A 262 -2.65 8.62 -8.21
N PRO A 263 -3.30 9.78 -8.02
CA PRO A 263 -3.32 10.86 -8.98
C PRO A 263 -1.91 11.42 -9.19
N SER A 264 -1.75 12.22 -10.27
CA SER A 264 -0.48 12.90 -10.55
C SER A 264 -0.03 13.71 -9.35
N GLY A 265 1.23 13.57 -8.96
CA GLY A 265 1.83 14.21 -7.79
C GLY A 265 1.80 13.37 -6.52
N THR A 266 1.27 12.13 -6.57
CA THR A 266 1.38 11.19 -5.45
C THR A 266 2.84 10.87 -5.17
N THR A 267 3.21 10.89 -3.88
CA THR A 267 4.53 10.44 -3.42
C THR A 267 4.42 9.05 -2.82
N PHE A 268 5.42 8.20 -3.09
CA PHE A 268 5.51 6.85 -2.58
C PHE A 268 6.80 6.64 -1.81
N GLU A 269 6.70 5.94 -0.67
CA GLU A 269 7.84 5.52 0.15
C GLU A 269 7.75 4.01 0.37
N THR A 270 8.89 3.31 0.34
CA THR A 270 8.97 1.85 0.51
C THR A 270 9.56 1.50 1.86
N GLY A 271 9.17 0.37 2.46
CA GLY A 271 9.80 -0.16 3.66
C GLY A 271 9.71 0.75 4.89
N VAL A 272 8.57 1.41 5.11
CA VAL A 272 8.42 2.43 6.17
C VAL A 272 7.42 2.05 7.27
N ARG A 273 6.66 0.95 7.11
CA ARG A 273 5.61 0.56 8.05
C ARG A 273 5.73 -0.89 8.50
N SER A 274 5.80 -1.11 9.81
CA SER A 274 5.70 -2.43 10.45
C SER A 274 4.30 -2.68 11.02
N GLY A 275 3.89 -3.94 11.08
CA GLY A 275 2.57 -4.37 11.54
C GLY A 275 1.46 -3.95 10.59
N ASP A 276 0.27 -3.69 11.14
CA ASP A 276 -0.89 -3.24 10.36
C ASP A 276 -0.67 -1.86 9.74
N GLY A 277 -1.36 -1.62 8.64
CA GLY A 277 -1.43 -0.31 8.01
C GLY A 277 -2.05 0.76 8.90
N ALA A 278 -2.08 1.96 8.38
CA ALA A 278 -2.81 3.10 8.93
C ALA A 278 -3.15 4.05 7.80
N LEU A 279 -4.24 4.80 7.95
CA LEU A 279 -4.60 5.79 6.97
C LEU A 279 -5.09 7.04 7.66
N THR A 280 -4.75 8.20 7.11
CA THR A 280 -5.20 9.49 7.62
C THR A 280 -5.74 10.32 6.47
N ILE A 281 -6.91 10.91 6.67
CA ILE A 281 -7.50 11.89 5.76
C ILE A 281 -7.45 13.26 6.43
N THR A 282 -6.80 14.22 5.78
CA THR A 282 -6.74 15.61 6.22
C THR A 282 -7.45 16.49 5.23
N PHE A 283 -8.30 17.42 5.71
CA PHE A 283 -9.06 18.33 4.88
C PHE A 283 -9.26 19.67 5.55
N GLU A 284 -9.49 20.70 4.74
CA GLU A 284 -9.87 22.04 5.19
C GLU A 284 -11.20 22.41 4.54
N PRO A 285 -12.22 22.82 5.32
CA PRO A 285 -13.44 23.37 4.74
C PRO A 285 -13.16 24.68 4.01
N ASP A 286 -13.53 24.77 2.74
CA ASP A 286 -13.41 26.02 1.97
C ASP A 286 -14.52 27.01 2.40
N PRO A 287 -14.17 28.19 2.92
CA PRO A 287 -15.17 29.17 3.36
C PRO A 287 -16.00 29.74 2.21
N VAL A 288 -15.56 29.60 0.96
CA VAL A 288 -16.28 30.08 -0.23
C VAL A 288 -17.12 28.98 -0.87
N GLY A 289 -16.91 27.73 -0.45
CA GLY A 289 -17.52 26.54 -1.05
C GLY A 289 -16.77 26.04 -2.28
N CYS A 290 -17.05 24.79 -2.65
CA CYS A 290 -16.40 24.17 -3.78
C CYS A 290 -16.82 24.85 -5.11
N PRO A 291 -15.86 25.13 -6.02
CA PRO A 291 -16.22 25.60 -7.34
C PRO A 291 -17.14 24.57 -8.02
N SER A 292 -18.30 25.02 -8.50
CA SER A 292 -19.16 24.14 -9.29
C SER A 292 -18.34 23.56 -10.46
N PRO A 293 -18.48 22.26 -10.75
CA PRO A 293 -17.87 21.72 -11.96
C PRO A 293 -18.32 22.59 -13.15
N SER A 294 -17.35 23.08 -13.92
CA SER A 294 -17.68 23.85 -15.13
C SER A 294 -18.65 23.03 -15.98
N PRO A 295 -19.80 23.59 -16.39
CA PRO A 295 -20.68 22.87 -17.30
C PRO A 295 -19.86 22.42 -18.51
N PRO A 296 -20.08 21.20 -19.03
CA PRO A 296 -19.38 20.75 -20.21
C PRO A 296 -19.53 21.84 -21.28
N GLY A 297 -18.38 22.31 -21.78
CA GLY A 297 -18.36 23.31 -22.84
C GLY A 297 -19.33 22.88 -23.95
N PRO A 298 -19.97 23.81 -24.66
CA PRO A 298 -20.82 23.46 -25.78
C PRO A 298 -20.03 22.50 -26.70
N PRO A 299 -20.65 21.43 -27.20
CA PRO A 299 -19.96 20.46 -28.04
C PRO A 299 -19.18 21.22 -29.10
N GLY A 300 -17.85 21.19 -29.01
CA GLY A 300 -16.98 21.81 -29.98
C GLY A 300 -17.40 21.25 -31.34
N ASN A 301 -17.60 22.13 -32.32
CA ASN A 301 -17.83 21.70 -33.69
C ASN A 301 -16.79 20.63 -34.03
N GLU A 302 -17.24 19.40 -34.05
CA GLU A 302 -16.43 18.26 -34.47
C GLU A 302 -16.04 18.55 -35.89
N VAL A 303 -14.80 18.97 -36.12
CA VAL A 303 -14.22 19.11 -37.44
C VAL A 303 -14.26 17.73 -38.07
N ALA A 304 -15.15 17.55 -39.03
CA ALA A 304 -15.29 16.28 -39.71
C ALA A 304 -13.89 15.79 -40.15
N PRO A 305 -13.55 14.52 -39.90
CA PRO A 305 -12.24 13.99 -40.29
C PRO A 305 -12.06 14.19 -41.80
N ALA A 306 -10.91 14.72 -42.19
CA ALA A 306 -10.57 14.91 -43.59
C ALA A 306 -10.71 13.57 -44.35
N PRO A 307 -11.22 13.57 -45.59
CA PRO A 307 -11.44 12.35 -46.36
C PRO A 307 -10.11 11.60 -46.52
N THR A 308 -10.08 10.35 -46.05
CA THR A 308 -8.93 9.46 -46.22
C THR A 308 -8.76 9.18 -47.71
N VAL A 309 -7.68 9.69 -48.32
CA VAL A 309 -7.31 9.36 -49.70
C VAL A 309 -6.85 7.90 -49.73
N ALA A 310 -7.66 7.02 -50.29
CA ALA A 310 -7.27 5.64 -50.54
C ALA A 310 -6.21 5.60 -51.64
N PHE A 311 -4.99 5.22 -51.29
CA PHE A 311 -3.96 4.91 -52.30
C PHE A 311 -4.28 3.54 -52.91
N ALA A 312 -4.58 3.54 -54.21
CA ALA A 312 -4.72 2.29 -54.97
C ALA A 312 -3.34 1.60 -55.07
N VAL A 313 -3.22 0.41 -54.52
CA VAL A 313 -2.04 -0.43 -54.70
C VAL A 313 -2.10 -0.98 -56.13
N VAL A 314 -1.22 -0.51 -57.00
CA VAL A 314 -1.03 -1.06 -58.35
C VAL A 314 -0.31 -2.41 -58.19
N ALA A 315 -0.99 -3.48 -58.53
CA ALA A 315 -0.39 -4.81 -58.58
C ALA A 315 0.58 -4.89 -59.78
N VAL A 316 1.85 -5.19 -59.49
CA VAL A 316 2.87 -5.49 -60.49
C VAL A 316 2.71 -6.93 -60.95
N PRO A 317 2.53 -7.23 -62.28
CA PRO A 317 2.44 -8.61 -62.73
C PRO A 317 3.79 -9.31 -62.59
N ARG A 318 3.78 -10.51 -61.98
CA ARG A 318 4.93 -11.42 -61.99
C ARG A 318 5.07 -12.05 -63.35
N LEU A 319 6.19 -11.81 -63.99
CA LEU A 319 6.64 -12.58 -65.16
C LEU A 319 7.09 -13.96 -64.66
N THR A 320 6.41 -15.00 -65.13
CA THR A 320 6.86 -16.38 -65.04
C THR A 320 7.80 -16.65 -66.21
N GLY A 321 9.03 -16.99 -65.95
CA GLY A 321 10.00 -17.60 -66.83
C GLY A 321 10.62 -18.80 -66.13
#